data_95d5002f559759339399cfc2c59d5afe
#
_entry.id   95d5002f559759339399cfc2c59d5afe
#
_cell.length_a   1.000
_cell.length_b   1.000
_cell.length_c   1.000
_cell.angle_alpha   90.00
_cell.angle_beta   90.00
_cell.angle_gamma   90.00
#
_symmetry.space_group_name_H-M   'P 1'
#
loop_
_entity.id
_entity.type
_entity.pdbx_description
1 polymer ?
#
loop_
_entity_poly.entity_id
_entity_poly.type
_entity_poly.pdbx_seq_one_letter_code
_entity_poly.pdbx_strand_id
1 'polypeptide(L)'
;MGLISRRAALGLAAAALASSAARGSPAPLKLKRGVNAFPWLQLTREFPAPRRDYDWPPFQPERPIPTPRDLATLRDAGFDFIRLPLDPGPFLAGGAKERRALLALLSEALDLCLAQDLSVVVNVQANGGTHYWTPERMTGSLSAPEFPAYLGLVGEIAARLPVSRAALEPINEPGGACGSADTRAVREALLSQARRAAPGLTLVASGGCGSLIQGLAEFDPSSVARFAPLLYTFHFYEPYLFTHQGAPWMGERLYHTLTGVPWPGDRGTYDATMRETRARLDADLALTSDERDAVLAETEKVMKVYFEASPSRPFIDGYLGAAAGWAKRHGIDNENVLLGEFGALRKDARYFGARAEDRAAYVRDVRASAEAFGFPWAFWCLFDGMGLMDERARTLDPAMVDALGLTRR
;
A
#
# COMPACT_ATOMS: atom_id res chain seq x y z
N MET A 1 -15.63 34.42 62.54
CA MET A 1 -14.65 33.43 62.05
C MET A 1 -15.41 32.13 61.75
N GLY A 2 -15.79 31.93 60.52
CA GLY A 2 -16.59 30.79 60.09
C GLY A 2 -15.73 29.61 59.64
N LEU A 3 -15.97 28.45 60.22
CA LEU A 3 -15.34 27.19 59.90
C LEU A 3 -15.79 26.70 58.50
N ILE A 4 -14.90 26.74 57.54
CA ILE A 4 -15.11 26.08 56.24
C ILE A 4 -15.04 24.58 56.48
N SER A 5 -16.15 23.88 56.21
CA SER A 5 -16.29 22.44 56.46
C SER A 5 -15.37 21.63 55.52
N ARG A 6 -14.70 20.60 56.10
CA ARG A 6 -13.83 19.65 55.37
C ARG A 6 -14.53 18.93 54.20
N ARG A 7 -15.84 18.98 54.08
CA ARG A 7 -16.62 18.41 52.96
C ARG A 7 -16.58 19.23 51.70
N ALA A 8 -16.39 20.54 51.78
CA ALA A 8 -16.28 21.43 50.59
C ALA A 8 -14.92 21.28 49.88
N ALA A 9 -13.84 20.98 50.63
CA ALA A 9 -12.50 20.80 50.08
C ALA A 9 -12.36 19.46 49.29
N LEU A 10 -13.10 18.41 49.67
CA LEU A 10 -13.09 17.13 48.97
C LEU A 10 -13.92 17.16 47.67
N GLY A 11 -14.97 17.97 47.59
CA GLY A 11 -15.77 18.16 46.39
C GLY A 11 -15.03 18.89 45.26
N LEU A 12 -14.16 19.85 45.59
CA LEU A 12 -13.36 20.61 44.61
C LEU A 12 -12.18 19.81 44.07
N ALA A 13 -11.59 18.89 44.83
CA ALA A 13 -10.54 17.99 44.39
C ALA A 13 -11.07 16.90 43.44
N ALA A 14 -12.28 16.39 43.68
CA ALA A 14 -12.92 15.41 42.80
C ALA A 14 -13.37 16.01 41.47
N ALA A 15 -13.82 17.28 41.44
CA ALA A 15 -14.18 17.98 40.20
C ALA A 15 -12.96 18.33 39.33
N ALA A 16 -11.78 18.60 39.94
CA ALA A 16 -10.53 18.85 39.22
C ALA A 16 -9.93 17.58 38.59
N LEU A 17 -10.19 16.41 39.16
CA LEU A 17 -9.75 15.11 38.59
C LEU A 17 -10.71 14.59 37.50
N ALA A 18 -11.97 14.99 37.50
CA ALA A 18 -12.96 14.59 36.49
C ALA A 18 -12.88 15.41 35.20
N SER A 19 -12.25 16.61 35.19
CA SER A 19 -12.12 17.44 33.99
C SER A 19 -10.86 17.15 33.15
N SER A 20 -9.99 16.22 33.56
CA SER A 20 -8.84 15.79 32.74
C SER A 20 -9.10 14.60 31.83
N ALA A 21 -10.30 14.01 31.87
CA ALA A 21 -10.64 12.76 31.15
C ALA A 21 -11.35 12.97 29.81
N ALA A 22 -11.49 14.22 29.32
CA ALA A 22 -12.16 14.48 28.04
C ALA A 22 -11.27 15.32 27.08
N ARG A 23 -9.98 15.02 27.01
CA ARG A 23 -9.22 15.34 25.80
C ARG A 23 -9.52 14.23 24.82
N GLY A 24 -10.43 14.50 23.87
CA GLY A 24 -10.68 13.57 22.74
C GLY A 24 -9.34 13.15 22.13
N SER A 25 -9.25 11.87 21.72
CA SER A 25 -8.06 11.40 21.00
C SER A 25 -7.75 12.35 19.85
N PRO A 26 -6.47 12.69 19.61
CA PRO A 26 -6.13 13.57 18.50
C PRO A 26 -6.67 12.97 17.19
N ALA A 27 -7.17 13.82 16.30
CA ALA A 27 -7.66 13.40 15.00
C ALA A 27 -6.49 12.86 14.16
N PRO A 28 -6.70 11.84 13.33
CA PRO A 28 -5.68 11.36 12.41
C PRO A 28 -5.34 12.39 11.33
N LEU A 29 -4.18 12.21 10.70
CA LEU A 29 -3.74 13.00 9.56
C LEU A 29 -4.78 12.96 8.44
N LYS A 30 -5.20 14.11 7.95
CA LYS A 30 -6.14 14.21 6.83
C LYS A 30 -5.41 13.97 5.52
N LEU A 31 -5.92 13.04 4.73
CA LEU A 31 -5.42 12.64 3.42
C LEU A 31 -6.57 12.67 2.42
N LYS A 32 -6.27 12.89 1.13
CA LYS A 32 -7.27 12.81 0.05
C LYS A 32 -6.74 12.02 -1.14
N ARG A 33 -5.71 12.53 -1.82
CA ARG A 33 -5.20 12.00 -3.09
C ARG A 33 -3.70 11.80 -2.99
N GLY A 34 -3.26 10.57 -3.04
CA GLY A 34 -1.85 10.23 -2.95
C GLY A 34 -1.34 9.39 -4.09
N VAL A 35 -0.03 9.24 -4.14
CA VAL A 35 0.65 8.32 -5.03
C VAL A 35 1.72 7.55 -4.24
N ASN A 36 1.88 6.27 -4.54
CA ASN A 36 2.94 5.45 -4.00
C ASN A 36 4.26 5.79 -4.70
N ALA A 37 5.25 6.28 -3.95
CA ALA A 37 6.56 6.68 -4.48
C ALA A 37 7.48 5.46 -4.71
N PHE A 38 6.95 4.39 -5.30
CA PHE A 38 7.74 3.25 -5.76
C PHE A 38 8.54 3.66 -7.02
N PRO A 39 9.83 3.30 -7.14
CA PRO A 39 10.62 2.43 -6.27
C PRO A 39 11.65 3.16 -5.38
N TRP A 40 11.38 4.34 -4.88
CA TRP A 40 12.34 5.26 -4.24
C TRP A 40 13.24 4.57 -3.19
N LEU A 41 12.64 3.91 -2.17
CA LEU A 41 13.35 3.17 -1.14
C LEU A 41 13.09 1.66 -1.24
N GLN A 42 12.95 1.18 -2.48
CA GLN A 42 12.69 -0.19 -2.89
C GLN A 42 13.70 -0.64 -3.97
N LEU A 43 13.49 -1.78 -4.60
CA LEU A 43 14.39 -2.40 -5.57
C LEU A 43 15.81 -2.57 -5.00
N THR A 44 15.87 -3.30 -3.91
CA THR A 44 17.10 -3.59 -3.18
C THR A 44 17.85 -4.76 -3.81
N ARG A 45 19.16 -4.85 -3.54
CA ARG A 45 20.07 -5.86 -4.08
C ARG A 45 20.64 -6.72 -2.96
N GLU A 46 19.89 -7.74 -2.56
CA GLU A 46 20.36 -8.77 -1.65
C GLU A 46 21.39 -9.64 -2.35
N PHE A 47 22.50 -9.95 -1.68
CA PHE A 47 23.45 -10.94 -2.22
C PHE A 47 22.83 -12.34 -2.22
N PRO A 48 23.21 -13.21 -3.21
CA PRO A 48 22.68 -14.57 -3.26
C PRO A 48 23.02 -15.38 -2.01
N ALA A 49 22.19 -16.39 -1.72
CA ALA A 49 22.48 -17.35 -0.65
C ALA A 49 23.90 -17.94 -0.79
N PRO A 50 24.61 -18.21 0.34
CA PRO A 50 24.13 -18.16 1.73
C PRO A 50 24.26 -16.78 2.42
N ARG A 51 24.65 -15.75 1.70
CA ARG A 51 24.78 -14.39 2.25
C ARG A 51 23.40 -13.83 2.61
N ARG A 52 23.36 -12.91 3.60
CA ARG A 52 22.13 -12.30 4.11
C ARG A 52 22.19 -10.78 4.11
N ASP A 53 23.30 -10.24 3.57
CA ASP A 53 23.55 -8.82 3.45
C ASP A 53 23.22 -8.31 2.06
N TYR A 54 23.30 -7.01 1.90
CA TYR A 54 23.02 -6.31 0.66
C TYR A 54 24.30 -5.72 0.08
N ASP A 55 24.32 -5.52 -1.23
CA ASP A 55 25.30 -4.68 -1.88
C ASP A 55 25.20 -3.24 -1.32
N TRP A 56 26.26 -2.44 -1.45
CA TRP A 56 26.23 -1.07 -0.92
C TRP A 56 26.58 -0.05 -2.01
N PRO A 57 25.73 0.99 -2.19
CA PRO A 57 24.40 1.21 -1.59
C PRO A 57 23.39 0.12 -1.96
N PRO A 58 22.39 -0.20 -1.08
CA PRO A 58 21.61 -1.43 -1.22
C PRO A 58 20.55 -1.39 -2.33
N PHE A 59 20.39 -0.26 -2.99
CA PHE A 59 19.38 -0.06 -4.02
C PHE A 59 19.96 -0.18 -5.43
N GLN A 60 19.13 -0.62 -6.38
CA GLN A 60 19.49 -0.63 -7.80
C GLN A 60 19.80 0.80 -8.27
N PRO A 61 20.97 1.05 -8.89
CA PRO A 61 21.38 2.42 -9.25
C PRO A 61 20.47 3.06 -10.34
N GLU A 62 19.87 2.24 -11.20
CA GLU A 62 19.02 2.67 -12.30
C GLU A 62 17.58 2.98 -11.89
N ARG A 63 17.19 2.66 -10.62
CA ARG A 63 15.84 2.94 -10.17
C ARG A 63 15.54 4.45 -10.23
N PRO A 64 14.39 4.85 -10.73
CA PRO A 64 14.04 6.28 -10.76
C PRO A 64 13.75 6.78 -9.34
N ILE A 65 14.40 7.89 -8.99
CA ILE A 65 14.20 8.61 -7.73
C ILE A 65 13.47 9.93 -8.05
N PRO A 66 12.40 10.29 -7.31
CA PRO A 66 11.73 11.57 -7.51
C PRO A 66 12.67 12.75 -7.22
N THR A 67 12.64 13.75 -8.09
CA THR A 67 13.31 15.03 -7.87
C THR A 67 12.38 16.02 -7.18
N PRO A 68 12.88 17.13 -6.61
CA PRO A 68 12.01 18.20 -6.09
C PRO A 68 11.01 18.72 -7.13
N ARG A 69 11.40 18.75 -8.44
CA ARG A 69 10.52 19.16 -9.54
C ARG A 69 9.40 18.14 -9.76
N ASP A 70 9.69 16.84 -9.69
CA ASP A 70 8.67 15.79 -9.84
C ASP A 70 7.63 15.90 -8.72
N LEU A 71 8.09 16.10 -7.47
CA LEU A 71 7.21 16.29 -6.32
C LEU A 71 6.37 17.57 -6.44
N ALA A 72 6.95 18.67 -6.90
CA ALA A 72 6.20 19.90 -7.20
C ALA A 72 5.13 19.65 -8.29
N THR A 73 5.48 18.91 -9.35
CA THR A 73 4.54 18.52 -10.40
C THR A 73 3.36 17.69 -9.85
N LEU A 74 3.63 16.76 -8.94
CA LEU A 74 2.57 15.98 -8.27
C LEU A 74 1.65 16.87 -7.43
N ARG A 75 2.22 17.76 -6.59
CA ARG A 75 1.43 18.71 -5.80
C ARG A 75 0.56 19.60 -6.70
N ASP A 76 1.13 20.13 -7.77
CA ASP A 76 0.44 21.03 -8.71
C ASP A 76 -0.65 20.29 -9.52
N ALA A 77 -0.50 18.99 -9.74
CA ALA A 77 -1.54 18.14 -10.31
C ALA A 77 -2.70 17.87 -9.34
N GLY A 78 -2.52 18.07 -8.03
CA GLY A 78 -3.58 17.94 -7.03
C GLY A 78 -3.41 16.78 -6.05
N PHE A 79 -2.22 16.19 -5.96
CA PHE A 79 -1.88 15.28 -4.87
C PHE A 79 -1.60 16.05 -3.59
N ASP A 80 -1.96 15.51 -2.44
CA ASP A 80 -1.72 16.10 -1.12
C ASP A 80 -0.83 15.23 -0.21
N PHE A 81 -0.57 13.98 -0.63
CA PHE A 81 0.37 13.12 0.09
C PHE A 81 1.12 12.13 -0.80
N ILE A 82 2.23 11.64 -0.27
CA ILE A 82 3.02 10.53 -0.81
C ILE A 82 2.88 9.34 0.14
N ARG A 83 2.53 8.15 -0.37
CA ARG A 83 2.80 6.90 0.35
C ARG A 83 4.17 6.41 -0.08
N LEU A 84 5.10 6.29 0.88
CA LEU A 84 6.51 6.01 0.66
C LEU A 84 6.84 4.58 1.10
N PRO A 85 6.85 3.60 0.16
CA PRO A 85 7.29 2.24 0.46
C PRO A 85 8.78 2.19 0.80
N LEU A 86 9.12 1.49 1.88
CA LEU A 86 10.48 1.33 2.38
C LEU A 86 10.76 -0.15 2.63
N ASP A 87 11.79 -0.71 1.97
CA ASP A 87 12.24 -2.07 2.23
C ASP A 87 13.03 -2.15 3.55
N PRO A 88 12.56 -2.88 4.56
CA PRO A 88 13.25 -3.03 5.84
C PRO A 88 14.52 -3.87 5.77
N GLY A 89 14.67 -4.76 4.79
CA GLY A 89 15.77 -5.73 4.69
C GLY A 89 17.15 -5.10 4.85
N PRO A 90 17.53 -4.06 4.07
CA PRO A 90 18.83 -3.40 4.20
C PRO A 90 19.08 -2.76 5.57
N PHE A 91 18.02 -2.24 6.23
CA PHE A 91 18.12 -1.65 7.57
C PHE A 91 18.42 -2.71 8.64
N LEU A 92 17.91 -3.93 8.44
CA LEU A 92 18.06 -5.04 9.37
C LEU A 92 19.38 -5.78 9.16
N ALA A 93 19.81 -5.94 7.91
CA ALA A 93 21.04 -6.61 7.53
C ALA A 93 22.28 -5.76 7.81
N GLY A 94 22.19 -4.44 7.69
CA GLY A 94 23.31 -3.52 7.83
C GLY A 94 23.77 -3.32 9.27
N GLY A 95 25.06 -3.02 9.44
CA GLY A 95 25.61 -2.58 10.72
C GLY A 95 25.11 -1.18 11.13
N ALA A 96 25.54 -0.73 12.30
CA ALA A 96 25.09 0.56 12.86
C ALA A 96 25.39 1.77 11.94
N LYS A 97 26.44 1.72 11.14
CA LYS A 97 26.82 2.78 10.18
C LYS A 97 25.86 2.81 9.00
N GLU A 98 25.64 1.68 8.37
CA GLU A 98 24.75 1.49 7.22
C GLU A 98 23.31 1.85 7.61
N ARG A 99 22.86 1.35 8.74
CA ARG A 99 21.52 1.65 9.28
C ARG A 99 21.30 3.16 9.50
N ARG A 100 22.28 3.86 10.07
CA ARG A 100 22.19 5.34 10.22
C ARG A 100 22.15 6.03 8.87
N ALA A 101 22.93 5.59 7.88
CA ALA A 101 22.90 6.17 6.54
C ALA A 101 21.53 5.98 5.87
N LEU A 102 20.91 4.79 5.98
CA LEU A 102 19.56 4.52 5.44
C LEU A 102 18.48 5.33 6.14
N LEU A 103 18.57 5.52 7.46
CA LEU A 103 17.67 6.39 8.21
C LEU A 103 17.84 7.87 7.83
N ALA A 104 19.05 8.31 7.46
CA ALA A 104 19.28 9.63 6.91
C ALA A 104 18.61 9.80 5.53
N LEU A 105 18.75 8.80 4.63
CA LEU A 105 18.03 8.81 3.34
C LEU A 105 16.51 8.88 3.51
N LEU A 106 15.94 8.19 4.49
CA LEU A 106 14.52 8.33 4.81
C LEU A 106 14.18 9.76 5.23
N SER A 107 15.00 10.37 6.11
CA SER A 107 14.78 11.77 6.53
C SER A 107 14.88 12.74 5.35
N GLU A 108 15.84 12.58 4.46
CA GLU A 108 15.97 13.38 3.23
C GLU A 108 14.73 13.25 2.33
N ALA A 109 14.22 12.01 2.15
CA ALA A 109 13.01 11.78 1.36
C ALA A 109 11.78 12.46 1.98
N LEU A 110 11.65 12.42 3.32
CA LEU A 110 10.59 13.14 4.04
C LEU A 110 10.71 14.65 3.83
N ASP A 111 11.89 15.22 4.02
CA ASP A 111 12.13 16.67 3.89
C ASP A 111 11.81 17.14 2.46
N LEU A 112 12.18 16.37 1.44
CA LEU A 112 11.85 16.68 0.04
C LEU A 112 10.34 16.72 -0.21
N CYS A 113 9.57 15.76 0.32
CA CYS A 113 8.11 15.75 0.19
C CYS A 113 7.48 16.93 0.94
N LEU A 114 7.87 17.15 2.18
CA LEU A 114 7.34 18.20 3.04
C LEU A 114 7.62 19.60 2.50
N ALA A 115 8.80 19.80 1.87
CA ALA A 115 9.16 21.05 1.20
C ALA A 115 8.25 21.38 0.01
N GLN A 116 7.52 20.41 -0.51
CA GLN A 116 6.52 20.58 -1.58
C GLN A 116 5.08 20.53 -1.05
N ASP A 117 4.87 20.73 0.26
CA ASP A 117 3.56 20.63 0.91
C ASP A 117 2.84 19.26 0.76
N LEU A 118 3.57 18.19 0.48
CA LEU A 118 3.06 16.83 0.45
C LEU A 118 3.23 16.17 1.82
N SER A 119 2.14 15.70 2.42
CA SER A 119 2.21 14.84 3.62
C SER A 119 2.77 13.47 3.25
N VAL A 120 3.26 12.70 4.22
CA VAL A 120 3.89 11.41 3.93
C VAL A 120 3.32 10.29 4.80
N VAL A 121 2.89 9.20 4.15
CA VAL A 121 2.63 7.92 4.81
C VAL A 121 3.84 7.02 4.57
N VAL A 122 4.69 6.85 5.56
CA VAL A 122 5.81 5.87 5.45
C VAL A 122 5.23 4.48 5.63
N ASN A 123 5.43 3.64 4.61
CA ASN A 123 4.96 2.27 4.59
C ASN A 123 6.14 1.30 4.65
N VAL A 124 6.22 0.48 5.69
CA VAL A 124 7.29 -0.52 5.81
C VAL A 124 6.89 -1.76 5.02
N GLN A 125 7.49 -1.89 3.83
CA GLN A 125 7.12 -2.88 2.82
C GLN A 125 8.29 -3.79 2.48
N ALA A 126 8.25 -5.01 2.97
CA ALA A 126 9.25 -6.02 2.68
C ALA A 126 9.28 -6.36 1.18
N ASN A 127 10.49 -6.58 0.66
CA ASN A 127 10.66 -7.05 -0.70
C ASN A 127 10.45 -8.59 -0.75
N GLY A 128 9.36 -9.04 -1.39
CA GLY A 128 9.03 -10.45 -1.54
C GLY A 128 10.02 -11.25 -2.41
N GLY A 129 10.90 -10.58 -3.17
CA GLY A 129 11.91 -11.21 -4.01
C GLY A 129 13.21 -11.57 -3.29
N THR A 130 13.35 -11.29 -1.98
CA THR A 130 14.52 -11.65 -1.19
C THR A 130 14.46 -13.13 -0.77
N HIS A 131 15.65 -13.76 -0.57
CA HIS A 131 15.70 -15.13 -0.11
C HIS A 131 15.77 -15.23 1.41
N TYR A 132 16.29 -14.20 2.11
CA TYR A 132 16.43 -14.23 3.57
C TYR A 132 15.47 -13.29 4.29
N TRP A 133 15.39 -12.02 3.88
CA TRP A 133 14.57 -10.99 4.55
C TRP A 133 13.12 -11.02 4.07
N THR A 134 12.53 -12.22 4.12
CA THR A 134 11.14 -12.43 3.67
C THR A 134 10.12 -11.90 4.69
N PRO A 135 8.89 -11.54 4.26
CA PRO A 135 7.81 -11.14 5.15
C PRO A 135 7.57 -12.15 6.29
N GLU A 136 7.63 -13.45 6.01
CA GLU A 136 7.39 -14.52 6.99
C GLU A 136 8.46 -14.52 8.08
N ARG A 137 9.73 -14.29 7.74
CA ARG A 137 10.83 -14.23 8.71
C ARG A 137 10.81 -12.99 9.58
N MET A 138 10.30 -11.87 9.04
CA MET A 138 10.26 -10.59 9.73
C MET A 138 8.97 -10.38 10.51
N THR A 139 7.83 -10.79 9.95
CA THR A 139 6.50 -10.42 10.48
C THR A 139 5.46 -11.55 10.43
N GLY A 140 5.86 -12.79 10.14
CA GLY A 140 4.92 -13.92 10.06
C GLY A 140 4.27 -14.28 11.41
N SER A 141 4.98 -14.06 12.52
CA SER A 141 4.46 -14.22 13.89
C SER A 141 5.33 -13.44 14.89
N LEU A 142 4.91 -13.35 16.15
CA LEU A 142 5.76 -12.77 17.22
C LEU A 142 7.04 -13.58 17.48
N SER A 143 7.05 -14.86 17.13
CA SER A 143 8.21 -15.75 17.23
C SER A 143 9.05 -15.82 15.93
N ALA A 144 8.72 -15.06 14.90
CA ALA A 144 9.50 -15.00 13.68
C ALA A 144 10.93 -14.56 13.98
N PRO A 145 11.97 -15.18 13.35
CA PRO A 145 13.35 -15.00 13.74
C PRO A 145 13.82 -13.54 13.77
N GLU A 146 13.35 -12.73 12.85
CA GLU A 146 13.77 -11.34 12.67
C GLU A 146 12.77 -10.31 13.24
N PHE A 147 11.66 -10.79 13.85
CA PHE A 147 10.63 -9.90 14.39
C PHE A 147 11.12 -8.92 15.46
N PRO A 148 12.00 -9.31 16.41
CA PRO A 148 12.52 -8.35 17.39
C PRO A 148 13.31 -7.20 16.77
N ALA A 149 14.10 -7.49 15.71
CA ALA A 149 14.85 -6.48 14.98
C ALA A 149 13.93 -5.56 14.18
N TYR A 150 12.92 -6.14 13.50
CA TYR A 150 11.89 -5.41 12.77
C TYR A 150 11.09 -4.47 13.70
N LEU A 151 10.68 -4.98 14.86
CA LEU A 151 9.98 -4.20 15.88
C LEU A 151 10.81 -2.99 16.34
N GLY A 152 12.13 -3.18 16.55
CA GLY A 152 13.07 -2.11 16.87
C GLY A 152 13.14 -1.05 15.77
N LEU A 153 13.24 -1.48 14.50
CA LEU A 153 13.27 -0.59 13.34
C LEU A 153 11.99 0.26 13.22
N VAL A 154 10.82 -0.33 13.44
CA VAL A 154 9.55 0.41 13.45
C VAL A 154 9.56 1.53 14.48
N GLY A 155 10.11 1.28 15.67
CA GLY A 155 10.29 2.34 16.69
C GLY A 155 11.24 3.45 16.25
N GLU A 156 12.37 3.11 15.61
CA GLU A 156 13.34 4.09 15.10
C GLU A 156 12.76 4.95 13.97
N ILE A 157 11.97 4.35 13.08
CA ILE A 157 11.26 5.08 12.02
C ILE A 157 10.23 6.01 12.65
N ALA A 158 9.35 5.49 13.53
CA ALA A 158 8.30 6.29 14.17
C ALA A 158 8.84 7.54 14.86
N ALA A 159 9.96 7.41 15.58
CA ALA A 159 10.59 8.53 16.30
C ALA A 159 11.12 9.65 15.38
N ARG A 160 11.25 9.43 14.08
CA ARG A 160 11.74 10.40 13.08
C ARG A 160 10.63 11.15 12.35
N LEU A 161 9.39 10.63 12.43
CA LEU A 161 8.31 11.17 11.63
C LEU A 161 7.71 12.44 12.27
N PRO A 162 7.50 13.51 11.49
CA PRO A 162 6.83 14.71 11.98
C PRO A 162 5.35 14.45 12.19
N VAL A 163 4.91 14.47 13.44
CA VAL A 163 3.57 14.07 13.89
C VAL A 163 2.41 14.75 13.15
N SER A 164 2.59 16.02 12.75
CA SER A 164 1.54 16.80 12.08
C SER A 164 1.45 16.58 10.55
N ARG A 165 2.45 15.97 9.93
CA ARG A 165 2.58 15.87 8.47
C ARG A 165 2.92 14.45 7.98
N ALA A 166 3.10 13.51 8.90
CA ALA A 166 3.39 12.13 8.53
C ALA A 166 2.51 11.12 9.27
N ALA A 167 2.36 9.95 8.68
CA ALA A 167 1.79 8.76 9.28
C ALA A 167 2.74 7.56 9.08
N LEU A 168 2.61 6.55 9.91
CA LEU A 168 3.37 5.30 9.77
C LEU A 168 2.42 4.12 9.56
N GLU A 169 2.62 3.42 8.46
CA GLU A 169 2.08 2.09 8.18
C GLU A 169 3.19 1.06 8.47
N PRO A 170 3.16 0.44 9.67
CA PRO A 170 4.30 -0.31 10.16
C PRO A 170 4.48 -1.69 9.53
N ILE A 171 3.54 -2.11 8.69
CA ILE A 171 3.59 -3.34 7.91
C ILE A 171 2.70 -3.22 6.67
N ASN A 172 3.28 -3.48 5.49
CA ASN A 172 2.55 -3.62 4.24
C ASN A 172 1.98 -5.02 4.11
N GLU A 173 0.75 -5.13 3.63
CA GLU A 173 0.13 -6.38 3.20
C GLU A 173 0.45 -7.58 4.11
N PRO A 174 0.08 -7.53 5.40
CA PRO A 174 0.40 -8.62 6.30
C PRO A 174 -0.17 -9.94 5.77
N GLY A 175 0.72 -10.94 5.68
CA GLY A 175 0.39 -12.27 5.16
C GLY A 175 -0.54 -13.07 6.07
N GLY A 176 -0.72 -14.34 5.72
CA GLY A 176 -1.59 -15.27 6.45
C GLY A 176 -3.05 -15.19 6.06
N ALA A 177 -3.88 -16.04 6.67
CA ALA A 177 -5.33 -16.03 6.44
C ALA A 177 -5.97 -14.76 6.99
N CYS A 178 -7.10 -14.34 6.40
CA CYS A 178 -7.92 -13.28 6.95
C CYS A 178 -8.32 -13.64 8.39
N GLY A 179 -8.27 -12.69 9.31
CA GLY A 179 -8.57 -12.92 10.72
C GLY A 179 -7.51 -13.73 11.52
N SER A 180 -6.32 -14.00 10.94
CA SER A 180 -5.23 -14.71 11.60
C SER A 180 -4.88 -14.14 12.99
N ALA A 181 -4.71 -15.01 13.97
CA ALA A 181 -4.28 -14.61 15.31
C ALA A 181 -2.85 -14.06 15.32
N ASP A 182 -1.94 -14.65 14.54
CA ASP A 182 -0.55 -14.17 14.41
C ASP A 182 -0.51 -12.78 13.79
N THR A 183 -1.22 -12.55 12.68
CA THR A 183 -1.31 -11.23 12.05
C THR A 183 -1.85 -10.17 13.01
N ARG A 184 -2.85 -10.52 13.82
CA ARG A 184 -3.41 -9.66 14.86
C ARG A 184 -2.38 -9.31 15.93
N ALA A 185 -1.67 -10.31 16.46
CA ALA A 185 -0.66 -10.13 17.50
C ALA A 185 0.54 -9.29 16.99
N VAL A 186 1.02 -9.55 15.79
CA VAL A 186 2.10 -8.79 15.14
C VAL A 186 1.68 -7.33 14.95
N ARG A 187 0.51 -7.07 14.37
CA ARG A 187 -0.03 -5.72 14.17
C ARG A 187 -0.11 -4.95 15.49
N GLU A 188 -0.66 -5.54 16.54
CA GLU A 188 -0.76 -4.89 17.85
C GLU A 188 0.61 -4.58 18.45
N ALA A 189 1.58 -5.47 18.33
CA ALA A 189 2.95 -5.25 18.80
C ALA A 189 3.62 -4.09 18.05
N LEU A 190 3.49 -4.03 16.71
CA LEU A 190 4.04 -2.98 15.88
C LEU A 190 3.41 -1.61 16.19
N LEU A 191 2.08 -1.54 16.28
CA LEU A 191 1.37 -0.30 16.65
C LEU A 191 1.74 0.16 18.07
N SER A 192 1.88 -0.78 19.02
CA SER A 192 2.32 -0.47 20.38
C SER A 192 3.73 0.12 20.40
N GLN A 193 4.66 -0.46 19.63
CA GLN A 193 6.03 0.04 19.53
C GLN A 193 6.08 1.43 18.90
N ALA A 194 5.39 1.64 17.78
CA ALA A 194 5.31 2.93 17.11
C ALA A 194 4.71 4.00 18.03
N ARG A 195 3.63 3.67 18.76
CA ARG A 195 2.97 4.58 19.70
C ARG A 195 3.87 4.98 20.87
N ARG A 196 4.67 4.04 21.41
CA ARG A 196 5.65 4.36 22.45
C ARG A 196 6.74 5.29 21.94
N ALA A 197 7.21 5.09 20.72
CA ALA A 197 8.27 5.89 20.11
C ALA A 197 7.79 7.30 19.67
N ALA A 198 6.52 7.42 19.23
CA ALA A 198 5.92 8.66 18.75
C ALA A 198 4.47 8.83 19.26
N PRO A 199 4.25 9.40 20.48
CA PRO A 199 2.93 9.44 21.13
C PRO A 199 1.90 10.26 20.38
N GLY A 200 1.98 10.92 19.41
CA GLY A 200 0.94 11.68 18.68
C GLY A 200 0.85 11.31 17.20
N LEU A 201 1.75 10.46 16.72
CA LEU A 201 1.84 10.10 15.32
C LEU A 201 0.59 9.37 14.85
N THR A 202 0.06 9.74 13.69
CA THR A 202 -0.96 8.93 13.02
C THR A 202 -0.37 7.58 12.61
N LEU A 203 -1.01 6.49 13.03
CA LEU A 203 -0.63 5.14 12.62
C LEU A 203 -1.66 4.58 11.65
N VAL A 204 -1.21 3.76 10.71
CA VAL A 204 -2.07 3.09 9.74
C VAL A 204 -2.13 1.62 10.08
N ALA A 205 -3.34 1.12 10.32
CA ALA A 205 -3.60 -0.27 10.66
C ALA A 205 -4.11 -1.03 9.43
N SER A 206 -3.36 -2.04 9.01
CA SER A 206 -3.73 -2.92 7.89
C SER A 206 -4.54 -4.12 8.38
N GLY A 207 -5.47 -4.60 7.57
CA GLY A 207 -6.10 -5.90 7.74
C GLY A 207 -5.11 -7.04 7.51
N GLY A 208 -5.55 -8.29 7.67
CA GLY A 208 -4.79 -9.48 7.26
C GLY A 208 -4.94 -9.78 5.75
N CYS A 209 -4.47 -10.96 5.35
CA CYS A 209 -4.59 -11.52 4.00
C CYS A 209 -4.21 -10.53 2.87
N GLY A 210 -3.03 -9.91 2.96
CA GLY A 210 -2.52 -9.02 1.92
C GLY A 210 -3.23 -7.68 1.83
N SER A 211 -3.80 -7.17 2.92
CA SER A 211 -4.59 -5.92 2.95
C SER A 211 -5.80 -5.92 2.00
N LEU A 212 -6.28 -7.08 1.58
CA LEU A 212 -7.52 -7.20 0.80
C LEU A 212 -8.73 -6.71 1.62
N ILE A 213 -9.81 -6.36 0.93
CA ILE A 213 -11.07 -5.94 1.58
C ILE A 213 -11.62 -7.02 2.52
N GLN A 214 -11.41 -8.31 2.19
CA GLN A 214 -11.75 -9.43 3.08
C GLN A 214 -10.98 -9.36 4.41
N GLY A 215 -9.69 -8.97 4.38
CA GLY A 215 -8.90 -8.75 5.58
C GLY A 215 -9.40 -7.60 6.44
N LEU A 216 -9.91 -6.53 5.80
CA LEU A 216 -10.56 -5.44 6.50
C LEU A 216 -11.91 -5.90 7.11
N ALA A 217 -12.68 -6.71 6.39
CA ALA A 217 -13.97 -7.22 6.87
C ALA A 217 -13.85 -8.05 8.17
N GLU A 218 -12.74 -8.80 8.32
CA GLU A 218 -12.41 -9.60 9.51
C GLU A 218 -11.68 -8.80 10.60
N PHE A 219 -11.42 -7.53 10.37
CA PHE A 219 -10.68 -6.69 11.30
C PHE A 219 -11.60 -6.07 12.36
N ASP A 220 -11.36 -6.40 13.63
CA ASP A 220 -11.99 -5.72 14.77
C ASP A 220 -11.13 -4.51 15.18
N PRO A 221 -11.57 -3.27 14.89
CA PRO A 221 -10.81 -2.07 15.21
C PRO A 221 -10.75 -1.78 16.72
N SER A 222 -11.60 -2.38 17.53
CA SER A 222 -11.58 -2.20 18.99
C SER A 222 -10.27 -2.72 19.60
N SER A 223 -9.67 -3.75 18.99
CA SER A 223 -8.39 -4.32 19.41
C SER A 223 -7.22 -3.32 19.36
N VAL A 224 -7.31 -2.32 18.48
CA VAL A 224 -6.25 -1.31 18.25
C VAL A 224 -6.65 0.11 18.65
N ALA A 225 -7.88 0.36 19.08
CA ALA A 225 -8.40 1.69 19.41
C ALA A 225 -7.52 2.48 20.38
N ARG A 226 -6.84 1.77 21.33
CA ARG A 226 -5.88 2.37 22.27
C ARG A 226 -4.65 3.00 21.63
N PHE A 227 -4.41 2.73 20.35
CA PHE A 227 -3.28 3.29 19.59
C PHE A 227 -3.68 4.49 18.72
N ALA A 228 -4.84 5.11 18.96
CA ALA A 228 -5.25 6.33 18.25
C ALA A 228 -4.22 7.47 18.38
N PRO A 229 -4.08 8.36 17.35
CA PRO A 229 -4.91 8.46 16.15
C PRO A 229 -4.59 7.41 15.09
N LEU A 230 -5.63 6.87 14.43
CA LEU A 230 -5.51 5.75 13.48
C LEU A 230 -6.18 6.07 12.15
N LEU A 231 -5.53 5.64 11.08
CA LEU A 231 -6.13 5.32 9.79
C LEU A 231 -6.19 3.80 9.64
N TYR A 232 -7.14 3.32 8.85
CA TYR A 232 -7.24 1.92 8.45
C TYR A 232 -6.96 1.83 6.96
N THR A 233 -6.37 0.74 6.48
CA THR A 233 -6.06 0.63 5.05
C THR A 233 -6.50 -0.70 4.45
N PHE A 234 -6.83 -0.64 3.18
CA PHE A 234 -7.03 -1.79 2.30
C PHE A 234 -6.43 -1.48 0.93
N HIS A 235 -6.13 -2.52 0.16
CA HIS A 235 -5.68 -2.45 -1.23
C HIS A 235 -6.74 -3.03 -2.15
N PHE A 236 -6.79 -2.58 -3.41
CA PHE A 236 -7.77 -3.04 -4.37
C PHE A 236 -7.17 -3.20 -5.76
N TYR A 237 -7.06 -4.44 -6.19
CA TYR A 237 -6.55 -4.80 -7.52
C TYR A 237 -7.51 -5.72 -8.29
N GLU A 238 -8.66 -6.07 -7.71
CA GLU A 238 -9.64 -6.93 -8.39
C GLU A 238 -10.29 -6.24 -9.60
N PRO A 239 -10.49 -6.99 -10.69
CA PRO A 239 -10.10 -8.39 -10.90
C PRO A 239 -8.62 -8.50 -11.31
N TYR A 240 -7.84 -9.33 -10.60
CA TYR A 240 -6.41 -9.52 -10.87
C TYR A 240 -6.12 -9.96 -12.31
N LEU A 241 -7.03 -10.70 -12.95
CA LEU A 241 -6.91 -11.06 -14.36
C LEU A 241 -6.76 -9.84 -15.28
N PHE A 242 -7.35 -8.70 -14.91
CA PHE A 242 -7.17 -7.45 -15.63
C PHE A 242 -5.93 -6.69 -15.17
N THR A 243 -5.79 -6.46 -13.87
CA THR A 243 -4.76 -5.56 -13.33
C THR A 243 -3.35 -6.11 -13.41
N HIS A 244 -3.20 -7.45 -13.35
CA HIS A 244 -1.92 -8.15 -13.36
C HIS A 244 -1.69 -8.99 -14.62
N GLN A 245 -2.47 -8.78 -15.70
CA GLN A 245 -2.16 -9.41 -16.97
C GLN A 245 -0.75 -9.03 -17.42
N GLY A 246 0.06 -10.02 -17.79
CA GLY A 246 1.46 -9.83 -18.19
C GLY A 246 2.45 -9.59 -17.04
N ALA A 247 2.04 -9.76 -15.77
CA ALA A 247 2.88 -9.50 -14.60
C ALA A 247 3.86 -10.67 -14.32
N PRO A 248 5.18 -10.50 -14.50
CA PRO A 248 6.14 -11.59 -14.36
C PRO A 248 6.46 -11.94 -12.89
N TRP A 249 6.01 -11.14 -11.94
CA TRP A 249 6.22 -11.35 -10.50
C TRP A 249 5.09 -12.14 -9.82
N MET A 250 4.00 -12.39 -10.53
CA MET A 250 2.91 -13.21 -9.99
C MET A 250 3.34 -14.68 -9.86
N GLY A 251 2.87 -15.36 -8.81
CA GLY A 251 3.21 -16.77 -8.56
C GLY A 251 2.64 -17.72 -9.63
N GLU A 252 1.41 -17.44 -10.09
CA GLU A 252 0.73 -18.26 -11.09
C GLU A 252 1.17 -17.87 -12.50
N ARG A 253 1.63 -18.87 -13.25
CA ARG A 253 2.18 -18.69 -14.60
C ARG A 253 1.20 -18.08 -15.61
N LEU A 254 -0.09 -18.26 -15.41
CA LEU A 254 -1.10 -17.69 -16.30
C LEU A 254 -0.97 -16.16 -16.42
N TYR A 255 -0.65 -15.46 -15.31
CA TYR A 255 -0.47 -14.01 -15.35
C TYR A 255 0.72 -13.56 -16.20
N HIS A 256 1.76 -14.36 -16.32
CA HIS A 256 2.95 -14.01 -17.12
C HIS A 256 2.63 -13.92 -18.62
N THR A 257 1.68 -14.71 -19.10
CA THR A 257 1.32 -14.82 -20.51
C THR A 257 0.00 -14.14 -20.86
N LEU A 258 -0.89 -13.95 -19.89
CA LEU A 258 -2.18 -13.29 -20.08
C LEU A 258 -2.01 -11.87 -20.61
N THR A 259 -2.76 -11.52 -21.67
CA THR A 259 -2.75 -10.20 -22.28
C THR A 259 -4.05 -9.93 -23.03
N GLY A 260 -4.37 -8.65 -23.27
CA GLY A 260 -5.56 -8.27 -24.02
C GLY A 260 -6.88 -8.44 -23.28
N VAL A 261 -6.84 -8.63 -21.94
CA VAL A 261 -8.04 -8.61 -21.10
C VAL A 261 -8.60 -7.17 -21.07
N PRO A 262 -9.86 -6.98 -21.46
CA PRO A 262 -10.44 -5.63 -21.54
C PRO A 262 -10.98 -5.14 -20.21
N TRP A 263 -11.18 -3.83 -20.08
CA TRP A 263 -11.97 -3.19 -19.03
C TRP A 263 -12.84 -2.04 -19.59
N PRO A 264 -14.17 -2.01 -19.31
CA PRO A 264 -14.98 -3.10 -18.72
C PRO A 264 -14.92 -4.40 -19.53
N GLY A 265 -15.40 -5.53 -18.91
CA GLY A 265 -15.34 -6.85 -19.55
C GLY A 265 -16.04 -6.96 -20.89
N ASP A 266 -17.09 -6.14 -21.13
CA ASP A 266 -17.88 -6.10 -22.37
C ASP A 266 -17.21 -5.30 -23.51
N ARG A 267 -16.07 -4.62 -23.27
CA ARG A 267 -15.32 -3.92 -24.34
C ARG A 267 -14.53 -4.83 -25.27
N GLY A 268 -14.43 -6.09 -24.95
CA GLY A 268 -13.74 -7.08 -25.75
C GLY A 268 -14.46 -8.42 -25.81
N THR A 269 -13.81 -9.42 -26.34
CA THR A 269 -14.37 -10.76 -26.44
C THR A 269 -13.37 -11.79 -25.92
N TYR A 270 -13.92 -12.91 -25.39
CA TYR A 270 -13.13 -14.06 -24.97
C TYR A 270 -12.18 -14.53 -26.08
N ASP A 271 -12.69 -14.69 -27.32
CA ASP A 271 -11.88 -15.19 -28.44
C ASP A 271 -10.72 -14.25 -28.81
N ALA A 272 -10.92 -12.92 -28.73
CA ALA A 272 -9.86 -11.97 -29.00
C ALA A 272 -8.75 -12.03 -27.95
N THR A 273 -9.13 -12.06 -26.67
CA THR A 273 -8.19 -12.18 -25.55
C THR A 273 -7.42 -13.50 -25.62
N MET A 274 -8.12 -14.61 -25.87
CA MET A 274 -7.48 -15.92 -25.96
C MET A 274 -6.54 -16.05 -27.18
N ARG A 275 -6.84 -15.41 -28.30
CA ARG A 275 -5.90 -15.37 -29.45
C ARG A 275 -4.60 -14.62 -29.10
N GLU A 276 -4.69 -13.46 -28.47
CA GLU A 276 -3.50 -12.70 -28.04
C GLU A 276 -2.67 -13.49 -27.02
N THR A 277 -3.34 -14.09 -26.03
CA THR A 277 -2.70 -14.87 -24.97
C THR A 277 -2.01 -16.13 -25.52
N ARG A 278 -2.67 -16.88 -26.44
CA ARG A 278 -2.07 -18.05 -27.11
C ARG A 278 -0.83 -17.67 -27.90
N ALA A 279 -0.90 -16.61 -28.72
CA ALA A 279 0.25 -16.16 -29.51
C ALA A 279 1.46 -15.80 -28.62
N ARG A 280 1.21 -15.25 -27.43
CA ARG A 280 2.25 -14.94 -26.47
C ARG A 280 2.79 -16.22 -25.80
N LEU A 281 1.92 -17.15 -25.43
CA LEU A 281 2.30 -18.42 -24.82
C LEU A 281 3.13 -19.27 -25.79
N ASP A 282 2.77 -19.29 -27.09
CA ASP A 282 3.51 -19.99 -28.13
C ASP A 282 4.92 -19.39 -28.34
N ALA A 283 5.08 -18.09 -28.10
CA ALA A 283 6.36 -17.39 -28.19
C ALA A 283 7.26 -17.56 -26.94
N ASP A 284 6.74 -18.12 -25.84
CA ASP A 284 7.52 -18.39 -24.63
C ASP A 284 8.34 -19.67 -24.77
N LEU A 285 9.59 -19.51 -25.16
CA LEU A 285 10.54 -20.62 -25.35
C LEU A 285 11.03 -21.26 -24.04
N ALA A 286 10.74 -20.67 -22.89
CA ALA A 286 11.10 -21.21 -21.59
C ALA A 286 10.17 -22.33 -21.12
N LEU A 287 8.99 -22.49 -21.75
CA LEU A 287 8.00 -23.52 -21.41
C LEU A 287 8.11 -24.72 -22.33
N THR A 288 7.95 -25.92 -21.78
CA THR A 288 7.70 -27.14 -22.52
C THR A 288 6.29 -27.16 -23.16
N SER A 289 5.99 -28.08 -24.07
CA SER A 289 4.65 -28.21 -24.63
C SER A 289 3.60 -28.46 -23.56
N ASP A 290 3.88 -29.42 -22.66
CA ASP A 290 2.95 -29.81 -21.59
C ASP A 290 2.67 -28.66 -20.61
N GLU A 291 3.69 -27.86 -20.27
CA GLU A 291 3.53 -26.68 -19.44
C GLU A 291 2.67 -25.61 -20.15
N ARG A 292 2.89 -25.37 -21.45
CA ARG A 292 2.05 -24.46 -22.23
C ARG A 292 0.59 -24.92 -22.26
N ASP A 293 0.33 -26.21 -22.49
CA ASP A 293 -1.02 -26.75 -22.51
C ASP A 293 -1.72 -26.61 -21.16
N ALA A 294 -0.98 -26.84 -20.05
CA ALA A 294 -1.50 -26.68 -18.71
C ALA A 294 -1.86 -25.20 -18.40
N VAL A 295 -0.96 -24.27 -18.70
CA VAL A 295 -1.19 -22.82 -18.52
C VAL A 295 -2.36 -22.34 -19.37
N LEU A 296 -2.45 -22.83 -20.62
CA LEU A 296 -3.56 -22.48 -21.52
C LEU A 296 -4.91 -22.97 -20.98
N ALA A 297 -4.99 -24.21 -20.54
CA ALA A 297 -6.21 -24.79 -19.99
C ALA A 297 -6.70 -24.04 -18.74
N GLU A 298 -5.78 -23.67 -17.84
CA GLU A 298 -6.11 -22.86 -16.68
C GLU A 298 -6.60 -21.46 -17.09
N THR A 299 -5.88 -20.82 -18.02
CA THR A 299 -6.26 -19.50 -18.54
C THR A 299 -7.64 -19.51 -19.18
N GLU A 300 -7.95 -20.51 -20.01
CA GLU A 300 -9.27 -20.67 -20.63
C GLU A 300 -10.40 -20.77 -19.58
N LYS A 301 -10.15 -21.51 -18.51
CA LYS A 301 -11.12 -21.70 -17.42
C LYS A 301 -11.43 -20.37 -16.72
N VAL A 302 -10.39 -19.61 -16.30
CA VAL A 302 -10.59 -18.37 -15.57
C VAL A 302 -11.11 -17.23 -16.46
N MET A 303 -10.73 -17.21 -17.74
CA MET A 303 -11.22 -16.22 -18.69
C MET A 303 -12.69 -16.43 -19.08
N LYS A 304 -13.18 -17.67 -19.13
CA LYS A 304 -14.64 -17.92 -19.27
C LYS A 304 -15.42 -17.26 -18.13
N VAL A 305 -14.98 -17.47 -16.89
CA VAL A 305 -15.62 -16.84 -15.71
C VAL A 305 -15.55 -15.31 -15.79
N TYR A 306 -14.40 -14.74 -16.21
CA TYR A 306 -14.25 -13.31 -16.38
C TYR A 306 -15.26 -12.72 -17.36
N PHE A 307 -15.40 -13.31 -18.57
CA PHE A 307 -16.30 -12.80 -19.59
C PHE A 307 -17.78 -13.08 -19.28
N GLU A 308 -18.10 -14.19 -18.61
CA GLU A 308 -19.46 -14.45 -18.09
C GLU A 308 -19.88 -13.42 -17.04
N ALA A 309 -18.96 -13.07 -16.10
CA ALA A 309 -19.20 -12.05 -15.08
C ALA A 309 -19.22 -10.63 -15.65
N SER A 310 -18.50 -10.39 -16.76
CA SER A 310 -18.39 -9.11 -17.45
C SER A 310 -18.18 -7.93 -16.47
N PRO A 311 -17.07 -7.93 -15.67
CA PRO A 311 -16.88 -6.97 -14.61
C PRO A 311 -16.78 -5.54 -15.15
N SER A 312 -17.38 -4.62 -14.40
CA SER A 312 -17.44 -3.20 -14.75
C SER A 312 -17.52 -2.36 -13.46
N ARG A 313 -17.79 -1.07 -13.56
CA ARG A 313 -17.87 -0.17 -12.41
C ARG A 313 -18.73 -0.72 -11.24
N PRO A 314 -19.92 -1.31 -11.42
CA PRO A 314 -20.68 -1.92 -10.32
C PRO A 314 -19.94 -3.02 -9.54
N PHE A 315 -19.05 -3.78 -10.20
CA PHE A 315 -18.21 -4.75 -9.53
C PHE A 315 -17.28 -4.04 -8.50
N ILE A 316 -16.62 -2.95 -8.89
CA ILE A 316 -15.79 -2.14 -8.00
C ILE A 316 -16.63 -1.54 -6.86
N ASP A 317 -17.78 -0.95 -7.19
CA ASP A 317 -18.70 -0.34 -6.21
C ASP A 317 -19.15 -1.37 -5.15
N GLY A 318 -19.33 -2.64 -5.53
CA GLY A 318 -19.66 -3.72 -4.60
C GLY A 318 -18.55 -3.98 -3.58
N TYR A 319 -17.31 -4.06 -4.03
CA TYR A 319 -16.15 -4.26 -3.14
C TYR A 319 -15.91 -3.05 -2.22
N LEU A 320 -15.85 -1.84 -2.77
CA LEU A 320 -15.62 -0.64 -1.96
C LEU A 320 -16.81 -0.37 -1.01
N GLY A 321 -18.02 -0.72 -1.44
CA GLY A 321 -19.21 -0.70 -0.59
C GLY A 321 -19.12 -1.63 0.63
N ALA A 322 -18.44 -2.79 0.49
CA ALA A 322 -18.18 -3.68 1.62
C ALA A 322 -17.23 -3.02 2.65
N ALA A 323 -16.19 -2.31 2.19
CA ALA A 323 -15.30 -1.53 3.06
C ALA A 323 -16.05 -0.38 3.78
N ALA A 324 -16.90 0.36 3.06
CA ALA A 324 -17.75 1.40 3.66
C ALA A 324 -18.76 0.81 4.67
N GLY A 325 -19.31 -0.36 4.37
CA GLY A 325 -20.16 -1.11 5.29
C GLY A 325 -19.43 -1.53 6.57
N TRP A 326 -18.17 -1.95 6.47
CA TRP A 326 -17.32 -2.22 7.63
C TRP A 326 -17.10 -0.95 8.47
N ALA A 327 -16.68 0.14 7.85
CA ALA A 327 -16.47 1.43 8.54
C ALA A 327 -17.74 1.87 9.30
N LYS A 328 -18.89 1.82 8.64
CA LYS A 328 -20.19 2.15 9.25
C LYS A 328 -20.53 1.28 10.45
N ARG A 329 -20.31 -0.05 10.37
CA ARG A 329 -20.59 -0.98 11.49
C ARG A 329 -19.75 -0.68 12.74
N HIS A 330 -18.55 -0.13 12.53
CA HIS A 330 -17.60 0.17 13.60
C HIS A 330 -17.56 1.64 14.02
N GLY A 331 -18.42 2.49 13.44
CA GLY A 331 -18.47 3.92 13.75
C GLY A 331 -17.21 4.68 13.31
N ILE A 332 -16.57 4.22 12.22
CA ILE A 332 -15.38 4.83 11.64
C ILE A 332 -15.80 5.68 10.45
N ASP A 333 -15.33 6.93 10.40
CA ASP A 333 -15.54 7.79 9.25
C ASP A 333 -14.76 7.26 8.04
N ASN A 334 -15.38 7.24 6.86
CA ASN A 334 -14.76 6.75 5.64
C ASN A 334 -13.46 7.51 5.28
N GLU A 335 -13.34 8.78 5.65
CA GLU A 335 -12.12 9.58 5.48
C GLU A 335 -10.92 9.04 6.29
N ASN A 336 -11.15 8.15 7.24
CA ASN A 336 -10.11 7.45 8.01
C ASN A 336 -9.83 6.03 7.49
N VAL A 337 -10.40 5.65 6.34
CA VAL A 337 -10.16 4.37 5.67
C VAL A 337 -9.46 4.63 4.33
N LEU A 338 -8.17 4.36 4.28
CA LEU A 338 -7.30 4.64 3.14
C LEU A 338 -7.34 3.46 2.14
N LEU A 339 -7.71 3.74 0.89
CA LEU A 339 -7.37 2.85 -0.23
C LEU A 339 -5.88 3.06 -0.53
N GLY A 340 -5.01 2.22 0.09
CA GLY A 340 -3.56 2.39 0.10
C GLY A 340 -2.89 2.11 -1.24
N GLU A 341 -3.49 1.20 -2.03
CA GLU A 341 -2.99 0.85 -3.36
C GLU A 341 -4.14 0.48 -4.30
N PHE A 342 -4.03 0.94 -5.55
CA PHE A 342 -4.79 0.47 -6.70
C PHE A 342 -4.09 0.89 -7.99
N GLY A 343 -4.22 0.10 -9.04
CA GLY A 343 -3.58 0.36 -10.33
C GLY A 343 -3.76 -0.82 -11.28
N ALA A 344 -3.15 -0.74 -12.45
CA ALA A 344 -3.08 -1.84 -13.40
C ALA A 344 -1.78 -1.75 -14.21
N LEU A 345 -1.20 -2.92 -14.52
CA LEU A 345 0.01 -3.01 -15.32
C LEU A 345 -0.25 -2.51 -16.73
N ARG A 346 0.61 -1.60 -17.22
CA ARG A 346 0.50 -1.03 -18.57
C ARG A 346 1.09 -1.97 -19.63
N LYS A 347 0.61 -1.82 -20.85
CA LYS A 347 1.24 -2.41 -22.03
C LYS A 347 2.25 -1.43 -22.60
N ASP A 348 3.52 -1.80 -22.60
CA ASP A 348 4.62 -1.02 -23.20
C ASP A 348 5.72 -1.96 -23.76
N ALA A 349 6.92 -1.44 -24.02
CA ALA A 349 8.03 -2.26 -24.51
C ALA A 349 8.55 -3.29 -23.51
N ARG A 350 8.27 -3.10 -22.18
CA ARG A 350 8.71 -3.98 -21.08
C ARG A 350 7.62 -4.95 -20.65
N TYR A 351 6.37 -4.52 -20.71
CA TYR A 351 5.24 -5.21 -20.12
C TYR A 351 4.11 -5.47 -21.11
N PHE A 352 3.42 -6.58 -20.94
CA PHE A 352 2.27 -6.98 -21.76
C PHE A 352 0.92 -6.75 -21.04
N GLY A 353 0.86 -5.72 -20.23
CA GLY A 353 -0.29 -5.37 -19.40
C GLY A 353 -1.50 -4.88 -20.17
N ALA A 354 -2.34 -4.12 -19.48
CA ALA A 354 -3.58 -3.58 -20.03
C ALA A 354 -3.31 -2.53 -21.13
N ARG A 355 -4.19 -2.47 -22.13
CA ARG A 355 -4.22 -1.40 -23.14
C ARG A 355 -4.45 -0.06 -22.44
N ALA A 356 -3.90 1.02 -23.01
CA ALA A 356 -3.92 2.33 -22.36
C ALA A 356 -5.35 2.82 -22.03
N GLU A 357 -6.28 2.64 -22.96
CA GLU A 357 -7.70 3.03 -22.77
C GLU A 357 -8.42 2.21 -21.72
N ASP A 358 -8.15 0.90 -21.63
CA ASP A 358 -8.75 0.02 -20.63
C ASP A 358 -8.16 0.30 -19.23
N ARG A 359 -6.84 0.52 -19.18
CA ARG A 359 -6.15 0.94 -17.95
C ARG A 359 -6.71 2.25 -17.41
N ALA A 360 -6.88 3.26 -18.28
CA ALA A 360 -7.45 4.55 -17.90
C ALA A 360 -8.90 4.43 -17.43
N ALA A 361 -9.71 3.59 -18.08
CA ALA A 361 -11.09 3.33 -17.68
C ALA A 361 -11.14 2.68 -16.28
N TYR A 362 -10.35 1.64 -16.03
CA TYR A 362 -10.27 0.97 -14.73
C TYR A 362 -9.85 1.94 -13.61
N VAL A 363 -8.76 2.67 -13.82
CA VAL A 363 -8.24 3.62 -12.82
C VAL A 363 -9.27 4.71 -12.52
N ARG A 364 -9.99 5.22 -13.55
CA ARG A 364 -11.09 6.16 -13.37
C ARG A 364 -12.22 5.58 -12.53
N ASP A 365 -12.61 4.35 -12.80
CA ASP A 365 -13.70 3.68 -12.10
C ASP A 365 -13.36 3.45 -10.62
N VAL A 366 -12.15 2.96 -10.31
CA VAL A 366 -11.71 2.78 -8.93
C VAL A 366 -11.64 4.12 -8.19
N ARG A 367 -10.98 5.13 -8.77
CA ARG A 367 -10.87 6.46 -8.16
C ARG A 367 -12.26 7.07 -7.92
N ALA A 368 -13.13 7.02 -8.92
CA ALA A 368 -14.47 7.60 -8.79
C ALA A 368 -15.35 6.86 -7.78
N SER A 369 -15.17 5.55 -7.62
CA SER A 369 -15.81 4.77 -6.57
C SER A 369 -15.28 5.15 -5.18
N ALA A 370 -13.95 5.21 -5.01
CA ALA A 370 -13.33 5.61 -3.75
C ALA A 370 -13.79 7.00 -3.30
N GLU A 371 -13.80 7.99 -4.21
CA GLU A 371 -14.28 9.35 -3.90
C GLU A 371 -15.77 9.40 -3.59
N ALA A 372 -16.60 8.58 -4.25
CA ALA A 372 -18.04 8.50 -3.97
C ALA A 372 -18.33 7.95 -2.57
N PHE A 373 -17.49 7.03 -2.06
CA PHE A 373 -17.57 6.55 -0.68
C PHE A 373 -16.84 7.46 0.32
N GLY A 374 -16.08 8.47 -0.13
CA GLY A 374 -15.32 9.38 0.73
C GLY A 374 -14.00 8.80 1.24
N PHE A 375 -13.45 7.78 0.59
CA PHE A 375 -12.14 7.23 0.92
C PHE A 375 -11.01 8.09 0.37
N PRO A 376 -9.99 8.47 1.16
CA PRO A 376 -8.69 8.86 0.63
C PRO A 376 -8.04 7.70 -0.11
N TRP A 377 -7.23 8.00 -1.12
CA TRP A 377 -6.63 6.97 -1.95
C TRP A 377 -5.19 7.29 -2.35
N ALA A 378 -4.37 6.25 -2.58
CA ALA A 378 -3.02 6.34 -3.12
C ALA A 378 -2.87 5.44 -4.36
N PHE A 379 -2.61 6.05 -5.52
CA PHE A 379 -2.41 5.33 -6.78
C PHE A 379 -1.08 4.56 -6.76
N TRP A 380 -1.08 3.31 -7.19
CA TRP A 380 0.12 2.52 -7.40
C TRP A 380 0.50 2.54 -8.88
N CYS A 381 1.57 3.19 -9.25
CA CYS A 381 2.59 3.89 -8.47
C CYS A 381 3.14 5.11 -9.24
N LEU A 382 4.22 5.73 -8.74
CA LEU A 382 4.84 6.87 -9.42
C LEU A 382 5.59 6.47 -10.69
N PHE A 383 6.44 5.44 -10.60
CA PHE A 383 7.25 4.93 -11.70
C PHE A 383 6.98 3.45 -11.98
N ASP A 384 7.73 2.84 -12.94
CA ASP A 384 7.67 1.44 -13.31
C ASP A 384 6.39 1.00 -14.06
N GLY A 385 6.09 -0.30 -14.08
CA GLY A 385 5.05 -0.93 -14.91
C GLY A 385 3.63 -0.44 -14.69
N MET A 386 3.30 0.00 -13.46
CA MET A 386 2.04 0.66 -13.14
C MET A 386 2.20 2.19 -13.00
N GLY A 387 3.31 2.76 -13.48
CA GLY A 387 3.72 4.13 -13.26
C GLY A 387 2.76 5.19 -13.79
N LEU A 388 2.72 6.31 -13.07
CA LEU A 388 2.03 7.55 -13.42
C LEU A 388 2.94 8.48 -14.23
N MET A 389 4.24 8.45 -13.96
CA MET A 389 5.24 9.35 -14.57
C MET A 389 6.21 8.55 -15.44
N ASP A 390 6.55 9.12 -16.61
CA ASP A 390 7.62 8.57 -17.45
C ASP A 390 8.97 8.74 -16.74
N GLU A 391 9.74 7.66 -16.66
CA GLU A 391 10.99 7.61 -15.92
C GLU A 391 12.10 8.49 -16.53
N ARG A 392 12.06 8.73 -17.85
CA ARG A 392 13.06 9.51 -18.59
C ARG A 392 12.60 10.94 -18.85
N ALA A 393 11.40 11.08 -19.42
CA ALA A 393 10.85 12.39 -19.76
C ALA A 393 10.40 13.19 -18.53
N ARG A 394 10.16 12.51 -17.39
CA ARG A 394 9.69 13.13 -16.15
C ARG A 394 8.37 13.90 -16.32
N THR A 395 7.51 13.36 -17.16
CA THR A 395 6.17 13.91 -17.43
C THR A 395 5.11 12.92 -16.95
N LEU A 396 4.01 13.46 -16.42
CA LEU A 396 2.86 12.65 -16.05
C LEU A 396 2.18 12.09 -17.30
N ASP A 397 1.71 10.86 -17.25
CA ASP A 397 0.86 10.25 -18.26
C ASP A 397 -0.48 11.01 -18.36
N PRO A 398 -0.80 11.69 -19.47
CA PRO A 398 -2.02 12.49 -19.57
C PRO A 398 -3.30 11.68 -19.39
N ALA A 399 -3.32 10.42 -19.83
CA ALA A 399 -4.48 9.55 -19.69
C ALA A 399 -4.72 9.17 -18.22
N MET A 400 -3.63 8.96 -17.45
CA MET A 400 -3.71 8.70 -16.02
C MET A 400 -4.11 9.95 -15.22
N VAL A 401 -3.57 11.13 -15.59
CA VAL A 401 -3.96 12.42 -14.99
C VAL A 401 -5.49 12.61 -15.11
N ASP A 402 -6.04 12.40 -16.30
CA ASP A 402 -7.49 12.50 -16.54
C ASP A 402 -8.27 11.42 -15.76
N ALA A 403 -7.80 10.17 -15.77
CA ALA A 403 -8.45 9.06 -15.06
C ALA A 403 -8.47 9.29 -13.54
N LEU A 404 -7.41 9.85 -12.99
CA LEU A 404 -7.30 10.20 -11.57
C LEU A 404 -8.02 11.52 -11.21
N GLY A 405 -8.62 12.21 -12.19
CA GLY A 405 -9.31 13.48 -11.96
C GLY A 405 -8.38 14.59 -11.46
N LEU A 406 -7.14 14.57 -11.92
CA LEU A 406 -6.11 15.54 -11.58
C LEU A 406 -6.07 16.69 -12.58
N THR A 407 -5.39 17.76 -12.22
CA THR A 407 -5.25 18.94 -13.07
C THR A 407 -4.09 18.75 -14.06
N ARG A 408 -4.34 18.96 -15.35
CA ARG A 408 -3.26 19.15 -16.35
C ARG A 408 -2.72 20.56 -16.19
N ARG A 409 -1.43 20.70 -15.90
CA ARG A 409 -0.72 21.98 -15.94
C ARG A 409 0.48 21.91 -16.87
#